data_318d42f420e2cabb1833afd963581753
#
_entry.id   318d42f420e2cabb1833afd963581753
#
_cell.length_a   1.000
_cell.length_b   1.000
_cell.length_c   1.000
_cell.angle_alpha   90.00
_cell.angle_beta   90.00
_cell.angle_gamma   90.00
#
_symmetry.space_group_name_H-M   'P 1'
#
loop_
_entity.id
_entity.type
_entity.pdbx_description
1 polymer ?
#
loop_
_entity_poly.entity_id
_entity_poly.type
_entity_poly.pdbx_seq_one_letter_code
_entity_poly.pdbx_strand_id
1 'polypeptide(L)'
;IMQTLVFLPLYPVLVAGINFIVGDVYVSALVTSTICFVTGAIFMYMAVAKIYGKSIAEKAVTLLSVFPFAFYYGGMLPESTFFMVTAICIYFTIERKWLLAGIAGAFCGIARLQGVLVIAFMGIEWLQEYNVIDNMFKKEWKSFVASLKKLPFVFMPFLGTIGYLIVNYAYTKDAFYFMKLQHNIWGHGFADIY
;
A
#
# COMPACT_ATOMS: atom_id res chain seq x y z
N ILE A 1 8.83 10.59 -21.21
CA ILE A 1 9.21 10.40 -19.79
C ILE A 1 8.37 11.30 -18.87
N MET A 2 8.16 12.59 -19.20
CA MET A 2 7.39 13.49 -18.29
C MET A 2 5.92 13.07 -18.11
N GLN A 3 5.25 12.54 -19.12
CA GLN A 3 3.84 12.12 -19.05
C GLN A 3 3.63 10.86 -18.19
N THR A 4 4.67 10.04 -18.02
CA THR A 4 4.61 8.81 -17.22
C THR A 4 4.78 9.04 -15.72
N LEU A 5 5.15 10.25 -15.29
CA LEU A 5 5.28 10.62 -13.87
C LEU A 5 3.94 10.63 -13.11
N VAL A 6 2.81 10.55 -13.81
CA VAL A 6 1.48 10.34 -13.18
C VAL A 6 1.38 8.97 -12.52
N PHE A 7 2.08 7.97 -13.07
CA PHE A 7 2.07 6.61 -12.54
C PHE A 7 3.16 6.43 -11.49
N LEU A 8 2.79 5.93 -10.33
CA LEU A 8 3.73 5.65 -9.26
C LEU A 8 4.66 4.49 -9.66
N PRO A 9 5.95 4.54 -9.24
CA PRO A 9 7.00 3.74 -9.86
C PRO A 9 7.02 2.26 -9.48
N LEU A 10 6.31 1.83 -8.44
CA LEU A 10 6.47 0.46 -7.92
C LEU A 10 6.12 -0.62 -8.95
N TYR A 11 4.94 -0.52 -9.59
CA TYR A 11 4.54 -1.50 -10.59
C TYR A 11 5.47 -1.53 -11.81
N PRO A 12 5.79 -0.39 -12.46
CA PRO A 12 6.76 -0.38 -13.55
C PRO A 12 8.13 -0.96 -13.20
N VAL A 13 8.64 -0.72 -11.99
CA VAL A 13 9.93 -1.27 -11.52
C VAL A 13 9.85 -2.79 -11.39
N LEU A 14 8.76 -3.34 -10.85
CA LEU A 14 8.57 -4.79 -10.77
C LEU A 14 8.48 -5.42 -12.16
N VAL A 15 7.72 -4.79 -13.08
CA VAL A 15 7.63 -5.26 -14.47
C VAL A 15 8.99 -5.24 -15.15
N ALA A 16 9.79 -4.18 -14.97
CA ALA A 16 11.13 -4.10 -15.52
C ALA A 16 12.05 -5.20 -14.98
N GLY A 17 11.94 -5.52 -13.69
CA GLY A 17 12.68 -6.62 -13.07
C GLY A 17 12.32 -7.98 -13.67
N ILE A 18 11.03 -8.28 -13.86
CA ILE A 18 10.58 -9.52 -14.52
C ILE A 18 10.98 -9.53 -15.99
N ASN A 19 10.89 -8.38 -16.68
CA ASN A 19 11.24 -8.26 -18.09
C ASN A 19 12.71 -8.54 -18.38
N PHE A 20 13.60 -8.34 -17.42
CA PHE A 20 15.02 -8.72 -17.56
C PHE A 20 15.20 -10.24 -17.80
N ILE A 21 14.27 -11.07 -17.29
CA ILE A 21 14.29 -12.53 -17.45
C ILE A 21 13.45 -12.97 -18.65
N VAL A 22 12.24 -12.39 -18.81
CA VAL A 22 11.23 -12.82 -19.78
C VAL A 22 11.49 -12.24 -21.19
N GLY A 23 11.99 -11.00 -21.27
CA GLY A 23 12.30 -10.34 -22.53
C GLY A 23 11.10 -9.77 -23.29
N ASP A 24 9.86 -9.93 -22.81
CA ASP A 24 8.64 -9.35 -23.38
C ASP A 24 7.90 -8.55 -22.29
N VAL A 25 7.67 -7.27 -22.56
CA VAL A 25 7.08 -6.34 -21.56
C VAL A 25 5.63 -6.71 -21.21
N TYR A 26 4.84 -7.15 -22.20
CA TYR A 26 3.44 -7.49 -21.98
C TYR A 26 3.31 -8.76 -21.13
N VAL A 27 4.08 -9.79 -21.47
CA VAL A 27 4.14 -11.02 -20.69
C VAL A 27 4.65 -10.73 -19.30
N SER A 28 5.69 -9.90 -19.15
CA SER A 28 6.25 -9.51 -17.86
C SER A 28 5.24 -8.77 -16.99
N ALA A 29 4.41 -7.90 -17.58
CA ALA A 29 3.36 -7.18 -16.86
C ALA A 29 2.28 -8.15 -16.35
N LEU A 30 1.84 -9.10 -17.17
CA LEU A 30 0.86 -10.13 -16.75
C LEU A 30 1.42 -11.03 -15.65
N VAL A 31 2.66 -11.49 -15.79
CA VAL A 31 3.35 -12.31 -14.77
C VAL A 31 3.48 -11.54 -13.46
N THR A 32 3.90 -10.28 -13.53
CA THR A 32 3.99 -9.40 -12.34
C THR A 32 2.64 -9.27 -11.65
N SER A 33 1.58 -8.96 -12.40
CA SER A 33 0.23 -8.80 -11.84
C SER A 33 -0.24 -10.11 -11.19
N THR A 34 0.00 -11.25 -11.84
CA THR A 34 -0.39 -12.56 -11.31
C THR A 34 0.36 -12.91 -10.03
N ILE A 35 1.68 -12.73 -9.98
CA ILE A 35 2.48 -12.96 -8.78
C ILE A 35 2.03 -12.05 -7.64
N CYS A 36 1.81 -10.77 -7.93
CA CYS A 36 1.34 -9.80 -6.93
C CYS A 36 -0.04 -10.19 -6.40
N PHE A 37 -0.98 -10.58 -7.27
CA PHE A 37 -2.32 -10.98 -6.84
C PHE A 37 -2.28 -12.22 -5.94
N VAL A 38 -1.57 -13.28 -6.37
CA VAL A 38 -1.45 -14.51 -5.58
C VAL A 38 -0.80 -14.24 -4.23
N THR A 39 0.29 -13.48 -4.21
CA THR A 39 0.96 -13.10 -2.96
C THR A 39 0.02 -12.30 -2.05
N GLY A 40 -0.66 -11.30 -2.59
CA GLY A 40 -1.64 -10.51 -1.83
C GLY A 40 -2.78 -11.37 -1.28
N ALA A 41 -3.31 -12.30 -2.07
CA ALA A 41 -4.37 -13.23 -1.64
C ALA A 41 -3.91 -14.15 -0.49
N ILE A 42 -2.66 -14.64 -0.53
CA ILE A 42 -2.07 -15.43 0.56
C ILE A 42 -2.00 -14.62 1.85
N PHE A 43 -1.46 -13.39 1.79
CA PHE A 43 -1.36 -12.54 2.97
C PHE A 43 -2.73 -12.10 3.49
N MET A 44 -3.68 -11.80 2.61
CA MET A 44 -5.06 -11.54 2.98
C MET A 44 -5.70 -12.75 3.67
N TYR A 45 -5.52 -13.96 3.12
CA TYR A 45 -5.98 -15.20 3.76
C TYR A 45 -5.42 -15.33 5.17
N MET A 46 -4.11 -15.17 5.33
CA MET A 46 -3.45 -15.27 6.64
C MET A 46 -3.97 -14.25 7.63
N ALA A 47 -4.16 -13.00 7.21
CA ALA A 47 -4.68 -11.92 8.05
C ALA A 47 -6.12 -12.22 8.51
N VAL A 48 -7.00 -12.57 7.58
CA VAL A 48 -8.42 -12.88 7.87
C VAL A 48 -8.55 -14.16 8.70
N ALA A 49 -7.74 -15.20 8.39
CA ALA A 49 -7.77 -16.45 9.13
C ALA A 49 -7.37 -16.27 10.60
N LYS A 50 -6.46 -15.33 10.87
CA LYS A 50 -6.03 -15.01 12.23
C LYS A 50 -7.11 -14.33 13.05
N ILE A 51 -7.90 -13.43 12.44
CA ILE A 51 -8.92 -12.65 13.15
C ILE A 51 -10.25 -13.42 13.21
N TYR A 52 -10.67 -14.02 12.10
CA TYR A 52 -12.02 -14.57 11.91
C TYR A 52 -12.07 -16.07 11.69
N GLY A 53 -10.92 -16.74 11.60
CA GLY A 53 -10.82 -18.16 11.34
C GLY A 53 -10.79 -18.54 9.85
N LYS A 54 -10.34 -19.80 9.58
CA LYS A 54 -10.06 -20.28 8.22
C LYS A 54 -11.26 -20.25 7.29
N SER A 55 -12.44 -20.66 7.77
CA SER A 55 -13.66 -20.73 6.94
C SER A 55 -14.05 -19.36 6.37
N ILE A 56 -13.89 -18.29 7.16
CA ILE A 56 -14.16 -16.92 6.71
C ILE A 56 -13.07 -16.46 5.74
N ALA A 57 -11.81 -16.82 6.00
CA ALA A 57 -10.70 -16.48 5.12
C ALA A 57 -10.84 -17.10 3.72
N GLU A 58 -11.26 -18.36 3.64
CA GLU A 58 -11.55 -19.06 2.38
C GLU A 58 -12.63 -18.33 1.58
N LYS A 59 -13.75 -18.00 2.25
CA LYS A 59 -14.84 -17.23 1.62
C LYS A 59 -14.38 -15.84 1.14
N ALA A 60 -13.58 -15.14 1.95
CA ALA A 60 -13.08 -13.81 1.59
C ALA A 60 -12.20 -13.85 0.34
N VAL A 61 -11.25 -14.80 0.25
CA VAL A 61 -10.39 -14.95 -0.92
C VAL A 61 -11.20 -15.41 -2.14
N THR A 62 -12.14 -16.33 -1.95
CA THR A 62 -13.03 -16.78 -3.03
C THR A 62 -13.85 -15.61 -3.59
N LEU A 63 -14.49 -14.83 -2.72
CA LEU A 63 -15.27 -13.66 -3.14
C LEU A 63 -14.40 -12.62 -3.87
N LEU A 64 -13.19 -12.36 -3.37
CA LEU A 64 -12.24 -11.47 -4.04
C LEU A 64 -11.92 -11.95 -5.46
N SER A 65 -11.73 -13.27 -5.64
CA SER A 65 -11.33 -13.85 -6.93
C SER A 65 -12.47 -13.90 -7.96
N VAL A 66 -13.73 -14.00 -7.51
CA VAL A 66 -14.91 -14.08 -8.39
C VAL A 66 -15.65 -12.74 -8.51
N PHE A 67 -15.21 -11.71 -7.82
CA PHE A 67 -15.83 -10.40 -7.87
C PHE A 67 -15.76 -9.82 -9.30
N PRO A 68 -16.81 -9.16 -9.80
CA PRO A 68 -16.84 -8.68 -11.19
C PRO A 68 -15.65 -7.82 -11.61
N PHE A 69 -15.03 -7.10 -10.68
CA PHE A 69 -13.84 -6.28 -10.94
C PHE A 69 -12.51 -7.00 -10.68
N ALA A 70 -12.54 -8.32 -10.38
CA ALA A 70 -11.31 -9.09 -10.17
C ALA A 70 -10.38 -9.11 -11.40
N PHE A 71 -10.90 -8.84 -12.60
CA PHE A 71 -10.11 -8.70 -13.82
C PHE A 71 -9.03 -7.62 -13.74
N TYR A 72 -9.20 -6.58 -12.89
CA TYR A 72 -8.15 -5.59 -12.64
C TYR A 72 -6.90 -6.19 -12.02
N TYR A 73 -7.05 -7.28 -11.26
CA TYR A 73 -5.89 -7.96 -10.65
C TYR A 73 -5.15 -8.86 -11.65
N GLY A 74 -5.82 -9.32 -12.71
CA GLY A 74 -5.23 -10.12 -13.78
C GLY A 74 -4.73 -9.28 -14.96
N GLY A 75 -5.06 -7.99 -15.01
CA GLY A 75 -4.66 -7.08 -16.08
C GLY A 75 -3.23 -6.55 -15.92
N MET A 76 -2.74 -5.85 -16.93
CA MET A 76 -1.45 -5.13 -16.88
C MET A 76 -1.60 -3.79 -16.13
N LEU A 77 -2.05 -3.87 -14.88
CA LEU A 77 -2.47 -2.74 -14.06
C LEU A 77 -1.80 -2.81 -12.67
N PRO A 78 -1.59 -1.66 -12.00
CA PRO A 78 -0.92 -1.61 -10.70
C PRO A 78 -1.76 -2.08 -9.51
N GLU A 79 -3.05 -2.41 -9.72
CA GLU A 79 -4.01 -2.78 -8.69
C GLU A 79 -3.57 -4.02 -7.90
N SER A 80 -3.05 -5.04 -8.57
CA SER A 80 -2.54 -6.25 -7.93
C SER A 80 -1.33 -5.98 -7.04
N THR A 81 -0.43 -5.10 -7.48
CA THR A 81 0.74 -4.70 -6.69
C THR A 81 0.31 -3.90 -5.45
N PHE A 82 -0.61 -2.96 -5.61
CA PHE A 82 -1.14 -2.21 -4.48
C PHE A 82 -1.87 -3.12 -3.48
N PHE A 83 -2.69 -4.05 -3.96
CA PHE A 83 -3.33 -5.06 -3.14
C PHE A 83 -2.31 -5.91 -2.37
N MET A 84 -1.27 -6.40 -3.05
CA MET A 84 -0.21 -7.19 -2.42
C MET A 84 0.44 -6.45 -1.24
N VAL A 85 0.97 -5.25 -1.48
CA VAL A 85 1.70 -4.51 -0.43
C VAL A 85 0.77 -4.09 0.72
N THR A 86 -0.51 -3.80 0.42
CA THR A 86 -1.52 -3.49 1.44
C THR A 86 -1.84 -4.72 2.28
N ALA A 87 -2.05 -5.88 1.68
CA ALA A 87 -2.31 -7.13 2.40
C ALA A 87 -1.12 -7.53 3.29
N ILE A 88 0.11 -7.38 2.80
CA ILE A 88 1.35 -7.61 3.57
C ILE A 88 1.42 -6.65 4.76
N CYS A 89 1.15 -5.36 4.55
CA CYS A 89 1.14 -4.34 5.60
C CYS A 89 0.13 -4.68 6.70
N ILE A 90 -1.11 -4.99 6.32
CA ILE A 90 -2.19 -5.38 7.25
C ILE A 90 -1.80 -6.63 8.03
N TYR A 91 -1.31 -7.67 7.36
CA TYR A 91 -0.89 -8.91 8.01
C TYR A 91 0.19 -8.68 9.07
N PHE A 92 1.26 -7.96 8.73
CA PHE A 92 2.33 -7.69 9.68
C PHE A 92 1.91 -6.74 10.81
N THR A 93 0.96 -5.85 10.57
CA THR A 93 0.35 -5.03 11.62
C THR A 93 -0.39 -5.91 12.63
N ILE A 94 -1.21 -6.86 12.17
CA ILE A 94 -1.92 -7.85 13.00
C ILE A 94 -0.94 -8.76 13.74
N GLU A 95 0.20 -9.12 13.11
CA GLU A 95 1.29 -9.89 13.72
C GLU A 95 2.13 -9.08 14.71
N ARG A 96 1.86 -7.77 14.88
CA ARG A 96 2.64 -6.85 15.74
C ARG A 96 4.12 -6.71 15.30
N LYS A 97 4.42 -7.07 14.06
CA LYS A 97 5.76 -6.93 13.46
C LYS A 97 5.91 -5.55 12.83
N TRP A 98 5.96 -4.53 13.68
CA TRP A 98 5.86 -3.10 13.30
C TRP A 98 6.87 -2.65 12.23
N LEU A 99 8.12 -3.14 12.31
CA LEU A 99 9.12 -2.81 11.29
C LEU A 99 8.73 -3.32 9.90
N LEU A 100 8.28 -4.60 9.81
CA LEU A 100 7.85 -5.18 8.53
C LEU A 100 6.58 -4.53 8.02
N ALA A 101 5.63 -4.22 8.93
CA ALA A 101 4.44 -3.47 8.60
C ALA A 101 4.78 -2.08 8.05
N GLY A 102 5.71 -1.36 8.69
CA GLY A 102 6.17 -0.05 8.24
C GLY A 102 6.84 -0.09 6.87
N ILE A 103 7.73 -1.07 6.63
CA ILE A 103 8.37 -1.27 5.31
C ILE A 103 7.30 -1.53 4.24
N ALA A 104 6.37 -2.46 4.49
CA ALA A 104 5.28 -2.74 3.56
C ALA A 104 4.40 -1.50 3.34
N GLY A 105 4.12 -0.72 4.40
CA GLY A 105 3.41 0.54 4.33
C GLY A 105 4.12 1.59 3.48
N ALA A 106 5.45 1.69 3.55
CA ALA A 106 6.21 2.56 2.68
C ALA A 106 6.04 2.16 1.20
N PHE A 107 6.02 0.86 0.91
CA PHE A 107 5.70 0.38 -0.45
C PHE A 107 4.25 0.67 -0.85
N CYS A 108 3.28 0.70 0.08
CA CYS A 108 1.93 1.17 -0.24
C CYS A 108 1.93 2.62 -0.73
N GLY A 109 2.70 3.51 -0.06
CA GLY A 109 2.83 4.92 -0.47
C GLY A 109 3.52 5.12 -1.82
N ILE A 110 4.42 4.18 -2.23
CA ILE A 110 5.06 4.18 -3.55
C ILE A 110 4.17 3.52 -4.61
N ALA A 111 3.28 2.61 -4.23
CA ALA A 111 2.37 1.94 -5.16
C ALA A 111 1.22 2.84 -5.60
N ARG A 112 0.61 3.57 -4.66
CA ARG A 112 -0.47 4.54 -4.91
C ARG A 112 -0.44 5.65 -3.86
N LEU A 113 -0.87 6.86 -4.23
CA LEU A 113 -0.97 7.97 -3.27
C LEU A 113 -1.93 7.65 -2.11
N GLN A 114 -3.04 6.96 -2.40
CA GLN A 114 -3.97 6.47 -1.37
C GLN A 114 -3.33 5.46 -0.42
N GLY A 115 -2.19 4.88 -0.77
CA GLY A 115 -1.46 3.91 0.06
C GLY A 115 -1.05 4.47 1.42
N VAL A 116 -0.92 5.79 1.54
CA VAL A 116 -0.66 6.44 2.84
C VAL A 116 -1.80 6.19 3.85
N LEU A 117 -3.02 5.93 3.40
CA LEU A 117 -4.17 5.69 4.27
C LEU A 117 -4.04 4.43 5.14
N VAL A 118 -3.11 3.51 4.84
CA VAL A 118 -2.84 2.37 5.72
C VAL A 118 -2.36 2.81 7.12
N ILE A 119 -1.86 4.04 7.25
CA ILE A 119 -1.51 4.66 8.54
C ILE A 119 -2.70 4.66 9.50
N ALA A 120 -3.91 4.89 9.01
CA ALA A 120 -5.11 4.88 9.85
C ALA A 120 -5.31 3.50 10.50
N PHE A 121 -5.20 2.42 9.71
CA PHE A 121 -5.29 1.06 10.23
C PHE A 121 -4.15 0.75 11.21
N MET A 122 -2.90 1.02 10.81
CA MET A 122 -1.74 0.82 11.67
C MET A 122 -1.83 1.63 12.97
N GLY A 123 -2.31 2.87 12.89
CA GLY A 123 -2.49 3.74 14.04
C GLY A 123 -3.53 3.21 15.03
N ILE A 124 -4.68 2.74 14.54
CA ILE A 124 -5.73 2.15 15.38
C ILE A 124 -5.19 0.90 16.10
N GLU A 125 -4.53 0.01 15.37
CA GLU A 125 -3.95 -1.21 15.93
C GLU A 125 -2.85 -0.90 16.97
N TRP A 126 -2.05 0.13 16.71
CA TRP A 126 -1.04 0.61 17.66
C TRP A 126 -1.67 1.19 18.93
N LEU A 127 -2.73 2.01 18.79
CA LEU A 127 -3.46 2.58 19.93
C LEU A 127 -4.06 1.48 20.81
N GLN A 128 -4.61 0.43 20.20
CA GLN A 128 -5.22 -0.68 20.89
C GLN A 128 -4.18 -1.58 21.60
N GLU A 129 -3.10 -1.96 20.90
CA GLU A 129 -2.07 -2.84 21.46
C GLU A 129 -1.42 -2.27 22.71
N TYR A 130 -1.12 -0.98 22.69
CA TYR A 130 -0.42 -0.33 23.79
C TYR A 130 -1.35 0.35 24.80
N ASN A 131 -2.66 0.21 24.64
CA ASN A 131 -3.66 0.91 25.47
C ASN A 131 -3.31 2.39 25.65
N VAL A 132 -2.87 3.03 24.55
CA VAL A 132 -2.27 4.37 24.58
C VAL A 132 -3.21 5.39 25.21
N ILE A 133 -4.50 5.32 24.88
CA ILE A 133 -5.53 6.22 25.39
C ILE A 133 -5.68 6.03 26.90
N ASP A 134 -5.81 4.80 27.38
CA ASP A 134 -5.98 4.49 28.82
C ASP A 134 -4.75 4.90 29.63
N ASN A 135 -3.55 4.62 29.12
CA ASN A 135 -2.29 4.99 29.77
C ASN A 135 -2.13 6.51 29.87
N MET A 136 -2.62 7.25 28.88
CA MET A 136 -2.61 8.71 28.91
C MET A 136 -3.55 9.24 30.00
N PHE A 137 -4.78 8.72 30.10
CA PHE A 137 -5.76 9.13 31.11
C PHE A 137 -5.35 8.71 32.54
N LYS A 138 -4.75 7.52 32.68
CA LYS A 138 -4.26 7.01 33.97
C LYS A 138 -2.91 7.60 34.38
N LYS A 139 -2.31 8.47 33.53
CA LYS A 139 -0.99 9.08 33.75
C LYS A 139 0.15 8.07 33.89
N GLU A 140 0.02 6.90 33.24
CA GLU A 140 1.05 5.87 33.22
C GLU A 140 2.16 6.21 32.20
N TRP A 141 2.92 7.27 32.48
CA TRP A 141 3.90 7.84 31.55
C TRP A 141 4.95 6.85 31.06
N LYS A 142 5.35 5.88 31.88
CA LYS A 142 6.34 4.87 31.47
C LYS A 142 5.81 3.99 30.35
N SER A 143 4.59 3.49 30.46
CA SER A 143 3.92 2.67 29.46
C SER A 143 3.64 3.48 28.19
N PHE A 144 3.20 4.72 28.34
CA PHE A 144 3.00 5.65 27.24
C PHE A 144 4.29 5.91 26.45
N VAL A 145 5.39 6.26 27.12
CA VAL A 145 6.69 6.50 26.45
C VAL A 145 7.22 5.23 25.78
N ALA A 146 7.00 4.05 26.39
CA ALA A 146 7.40 2.78 25.77
C ALA A 146 6.64 2.52 24.45
N SER A 147 5.37 2.88 24.36
CA SER A 147 4.58 2.74 23.13
C SER A 147 5.10 3.63 21.98
N LEU A 148 5.62 4.82 22.30
CA LEU A 148 6.15 5.75 21.30
C LEU A 148 7.34 5.18 20.51
N LYS A 149 8.06 4.19 21.04
CA LYS A 149 9.18 3.53 20.33
C LYS A 149 8.74 2.87 19.01
N LYS A 150 7.47 2.46 18.91
CA LYS A 150 6.91 1.83 17.70
C LYS A 150 6.25 2.81 16.76
N LEU A 151 5.93 4.01 17.23
CA LEU A 151 5.26 5.04 16.47
C LEU A 151 5.97 5.42 15.15
N PRO A 152 7.31 5.51 15.06
CA PRO A 152 7.97 5.78 13.80
C PRO A 152 7.61 4.80 12.68
N PHE A 153 7.40 3.52 13.01
CA PHE A 153 7.04 2.51 12.02
C PHE A 153 5.63 2.71 11.48
N VAL A 154 4.71 3.26 12.28
CA VAL A 154 3.34 3.60 11.86
C VAL A 154 3.36 4.71 10.81
N PHE A 155 4.33 5.62 10.87
CA PHE A 155 4.47 6.73 9.93
C PHE A 155 5.34 6.42 8.70
N MET A 156 5.95 5.24 8.62
CA MET A 156 6.77 4.84 7.46
C MET A 156 6.03 4.90 6.10
N PRO A 157 4.71 4.67 5.98
CA PRO A 157 4.01 4.87 4.72
C PRO A 157 4.21 6.25 4.10
N PHE A 158 4.39 7.31 4.88
CA PHE A 158 4.74 8.63 4.38
C PHE A 158 6.07 8.66 3.63
N LEU A 159 7.04 7.83 4.02
CA LEU A 159 8.35 7.78 3.34
C LEU A 159 8.20 7.38 1.87
N GLY A 160 7.26 6.47 1.57
CA GLY A 160 6.94 6.09 0.20
C GLY A 160 6.40 7.25 -0.62
N THR A 161 5.43 7.96 -0.07
CA THR A 161 4.85 9.14 -0.72
C THR A 161 5.88 10.27 -0.87
N ILE A 162 6.67 10.53 0.16
CA ILE A 162 7.76 11.52 0.11
C ILE A 162 8.77 11.14 -0.96
N GLY A 163 9.17 9.87 -1.04
CA GLY A 163 10.07 9.37 -2.07
C GLY A 163 9.54 9.65 -3.49
N TYR A 164 8.24 9.41 -3.71
CA TYR A 164 7.60 9.75 -4.98
C TYR A 164 7.60 11.26 -5.28
N LEU A 165 7.32 12.10 -4.28
CA LEU A 165 7.37 13.57 -4.42
C LEU A 165 8.80 14.06 -4.73
N ILE A 166 9.82 13.45 -4.12
CA ILE A 166 11.23 13.76 -4.41
C ILE A 166 11.56 13.41 -5.87
N VAL A 167 11.10 12.26 -6.37
CA VAL A 167 11.29 11.88 -7.78
C VAL A 167 10.63 12.91 -8.69
N ASN A 168 9.39 13.30 -8.44
CA ASN A 168 8.73 14.36 -9.22
C ASN A 168 9.55 15.65 -9.22
N TYR A 169 9.98 16.10 -8.05
CA TYR A 169 10.78 17.32 -7.93
C TYR A 169 12.12 17.23 -8.66
N ALA A 170 12.79 16.10 -8.59
CA ALA A 170 14.09 15.90 -9.26
C ALA A 170 13.97 16.06 -10.79
N TYR A 171 12.89 15.54 -11.39
CA TYR A 171 12.70 15.58 -12.85
C TYR A 171 12.05 16.86 -13.36
N THR A 172 11.15 17.48 -12.57
CA THR A 172 10.29 18.58 -13.05
C THR A 172 10.50 19.89 -12.29
N LYS A 173 11.26 19.88 -11.19
CA LYS A 173 11.41 20.98 -10.22
C LYS A 173 10.09 21.36 -9.54
N ASP A 174 9.08 20.49 -9.62
CA ASP A 174 7.78 20.63 -8.99
C ASP A 174 7.35 19.28 -8.38
N ALA A 175 7.29 19.19 -7.05
CA ALA A 175 6.92 17.96 -6.35
C ALA A 175 5.48 17.50 -6.67
N PHE A 176 4.60 18.43 -7.02
CA PHE A 176 3.19 18.19 -7.33
C PHE A 176 2.87 18.22 -8.82
N TYR A 177 3.87 18.11 -9.67
CA TYR A 177 3.71 18.14 -11.13
C TYR A 177 2.72 17.10 -11.65
N PHE A 178 2.64 15.93 -11.02
CA PHE A 178 1.67 14.89 -11.35
C PHE A 178 0.21 15.38 -11.28
N MET A 179 -0.12 16.31 -10.36
CA MET A 179 -1.48 16.90 -10.27
C MET A 179 -1.78 17.75 -11.50
N LYS A 180 -0.79 18.53 -11.97
CA LYS A 180 -0.93 19.31 -13.21
C LYS A 180 -1.13 18.41 -14.43
N LEU A 181 -0.41 17.29 -14.48
CA LEU A 181 -0.59 16.29 -15.55
C LEU A 181 -1.98 15.64 -15.50
N GLN A 182 -2.47 15.29 -14.32
CA GLN A 182 -3.82 14.74 -14.14
C GLN A 182 -4.88 15.73 -14.60
N HIS A 183 -4.74 16.99 -14.28
CA HIS A 183 -5.68 18.01 -14.72
C HIS A 183 -5.63 18.23 -16.24
N ASN A 184 -4.45 18.37 -16.81
CA ASN A 184 -4.28 18.78 -18.21
C ASN A 184 -4.51 17.63 -19.22
N ILE A 185 -4.17 16.38 -18.85
CA ILE A 185 -4.21 15.22 -19.76
C ILE A 185 -5.46 14.37 -19.52
N TRP A 186 -5.85 14.21 -18.24
CA TRP A 186 -6.92 13.29 -17.87
C TRP A 186 -8.21 13.99 -17.44
N GLY A 187 -8.24 15.35 -17.45
CA GLY A 187 -9.42 16.12 -17.05
C GLY A 187 -9.84 15.95 -15.59
N HIS A 188 -8.98 15.36 -14.76
CA HIS A 188 -9.23 15.20 -13.34
C HIS A 188 -8.82 16.47 -12.60
N GLY A 189 -9.78 17.41 -12.43
CA GLY A 189 -9.68 18.55 -11.53
C GLY A 189 -10.47 18.31 -10.25
N PHE A 190 -10.34 19.20 -9.27
CA PHE A 190 -11.35 19.29 -8.23
C PHE A 190 -12.66 19.62 -8.93
N ALA A 191 -13.66 18.72 -8.82
CA ALA A 191 -14.99 19.02 -9.31
C ALA A 191 -15.44 20.29 -8.60
N ASP A 192 -15.78 21.31 -9.37
CA ASP A 192 -16.47 22.47 -8.84
C ASP A 192 -17.79 21.97 -8.28
N ILE A 193 -17.85 21.92 -6.94
CA ILE A 193 -19.08 21.60 -6.23
C ILE A 193 -19.89 22.90 -6.22
N TYR A 194 -20.62 23.14 -7.31
CA TYR A 194 -21.66 24.12 -7.41
C TYR A 194 -22.96 23.45 -7.87
#